data_63f0d42c2f4c55e250bbbd31c02fb3db
#
_entry.id   63f0d42c2f4c55e250bbbd31c02fb3db
#
_cell.length_a   1.000
_cell.length_b   1.000
_cell.length_c   1.000
_cell.angle_alpha   90.00
_cell.angle_beta   90.00
_cell.angle_gamma   90.00
#
_symmetry.space_group_name_H-M   'P 1'
#
loop_
_entity.id
_entity.type
_entity.pdbx_description
1 polymer ?
#
loop_
_entity_poly.entity_id
_entity_poly.type
_entity_poly.pdbx_seq_one_letter_code
_entity_poly.pdbx_strand_id
1 'polypeptide(L)'
;VYLYGEEHANEKMIEQELEHWEELYAAGARDLFLEDGYASAQLLNQWMQAEDDTLLNEHFKAVQGTMGGSEVYRTFYKQIKQNCPETVFHGTDIEHMYRSLGYQYLTYLTAEGKKDSPEYAQALESIQQAKRYYSYSYAGKEAEADVYRENCMAENFMRELDALDAEKNTDVMGIYGAVHTALDGMNYEDGTVPCMANQLYQKYGERIVSKDLRISLKDLPEETTPVMGEKTLTIAGKTYTAIYLGEEDIAAWAGEAAGRRFWRVEDCLLY
;
A
#
# COMPACT_ATOMS: atom_id res chain seq x y z
N VAL A 1 -8.91 -6.06 -9.29
CA VAL A 1 -8.11 -5.64 -8.13
C VAL A 1 -7.13 -4.60 -8.59
N TYR A 2 -7.17 -3.40 -8.02
CA TYR A 2 -6.33 -2.27 -8.37
C TYR A 2 -5.42 -1.96 -7.18
N LEU A 3 -4.11 -2.18 -7.33
CA LEU A 3 -3.11 -1.87 -6.32
C LEU A 3 -2.42 -0.55 -6.65
N TYR A 4 -2.31 0.33 -5.68
CA TYR A 4 -1.60 1.60 -5.80
C TYR A 4 -0.40 1.61 -4.84
N GLY A 5 0.77 1.88 -5.41
CA GLY A 5 2.03 1.94 -4.67
C GLY A 5 2.39 3.37 -4.33
N GLU A 6 2.49 3.68 -3.04
CA GLU A 6 2.78 5.02 -2.54
C GLU A 6 4.20 5.17 -1.97
N GLU A 7 4.63 6.41 -1.79
CA GLU A 7 5.60 6.83 -0.81
C GLU A 7 4.83 7.39 0.38
N HIS A 8 4.93 6.71 1.53
CA HIS A 8 4.13 7.03 2.71
C HIS A 8 4.18 8.51 3.08
N ALA A 9 3.03 9.06 3.44
CA ALA A 9 2.81 10.46 3.82
C ALA A 9 3.14 11.49 2.73
N ASN A 10 3.22 11.08 1.48
CA ASN A 10 3.32 12.00 0.35
C ASN A 10 1.92 12.54 0.02
N GLU A 11 1.71 13.83 0.28
CA GLU A 11 0.41 14.49 0.14
C GLU A 11 -0.21 14.32 -1.25
N LYS A 12 0.60 14.48 -2.30
CA LYS A 12 0.11 14.36 -3.69
C LYS A 12 -0.30 12.94 -4.06
N MET A 13 0.42 11.94 -3.57
CA MET A 13 0.06 10.54 -3.82
C MET A 13 -1.23 10.19 -3.08
N ILE A 14 -1.38 10.62 -1.84
CA ILE A 14 -2.60 10.41 -1.06
C ILE A 14 -3.82 11.14 -1.68
N GLU A 15 -3.61 12.31 -2.27
CA GLU A 15 -4.67 12.98 -3.07
C GLU A 15 -5.07 12.13 -4.29
N GLN A 16 -4.11 11.57 -5.03
CA GLN A 16 -4.38 10.69 -6.17
C GLN A 16 -5.08 9.38 -5.74
N GLU A 17 -4.69 8.81 -4.62
CA GLU A 17 -5.35 7.63 -4.05
C GLU A 17 -6.81 7.90 -3.72
N LEU A 18 -7.10 9.07 -3.15
CA LEU A 18 -8.46 9.49 -2.88
C LEU A 18 -9.27 9.64 -4.18
N GLU A 19 -8.71 10.32 -5.20
CA GLU A 19 -9.35 10.47 -6.50
C GLU A 19 -9.66 9.10 -7.13
N HIS A 20 -8.70 8.18 -7.13
CA HIS A 20 -8.89 6.82 -7.67
C HIS A 20 -9.92 6.02 -6.86
N TRP A 21 -9.93 6.19 -5.53
CA TRP A 21 -10.95 5.55 -4.70
C TRP A 21 -12.34 6.09 -4.98
N GLU A 22 -12.51 7.41 -5.10
CA GLU A 22 -13.79 8.04 -5.42
C GLU A 22 -14.31 7.59 -6.80
N GLU A 23 -13.44 7.45 -7.80
CA GLU A 23 -13.79 6.91 -9.12
C GLU A 23 -14.28 5.46 -9.03
N LEU A 24 -13.55 4.59 -8.33
CA LEU A 24 -13.94 3.18 -8.14
C LEU A 24 -15.21 3.05 -7.29
N TYR A 25 -15.33 3.87 -6.26
CA TYR A 25 -16.54 3.91 -5.41
C TYR A 25 -17.78 4.32 -6.21
N ALA A 26 -17.67 5.32 -7.08
CA ALA A 26 -18.73 5.72 -8.00
C ALA A 26 -19.09 4.61 -9.00
N ALA A 27 -18.13 3.77 -9.38
CA ALA A 27 -18.34 2.58 -10.22
C ALA A 27 -18.94 1.38 -9.45
N GLY A 28 -19.07 1.48 -8.11
CA GLY A 28 -19.72 0.46 -7.28
C GLY A 28 -18.80 -0.30 -6.34
N ALA A 29 -17.48 -0.03 -6.33
CA ALA A 29 -16.57 -0.61 -5.35
C ALA A 29 -16.90 -0.11 -3.91
N ARG A 30 -16.64 -0.96 -2.93
CA ARG A 30 -16.86 -0.64 -1.50
C ARG A 30 -15.70 -1.08 -0.61
N ASP A 31 -14.84 -1.94 -1.11
CA ASP A 31 -13.83 -2.65 -0.34
C ASP A 31 -12.45 -2.05 -0.64
N LEU A 32 -11.87 -1.36 0.36
CA LEU A 32 -10.57 -0.70 0.31
C LEU A 32 -9.58 -1.43 1.21
N PHE A 33 -8.55 -2.01 0.60
CA PHE A 33 -7.50 -2.75 1.27
C PHE A 33 -6.36 -1.81 1.66
N LEU A 34 -5.84 -1.98 2.87
CA LEU A 34 -4.83 -1.09 3.45
C LEU A 34 -3.63 -1.88 3.95
N GLU A 35 -2.45 -1.26 3.88
CA GLU A 35 -1.23 -1.67 4.59
C GLU A 35 -1.38 -1.35 6.08
N ASP A 36 -2.38 -1.93 6.71
CA ASP A 36 -2.67 -1.80 8.14
C ASP A 36 -3.09 -3.17 8.70
N GLY A 37 -3.02 -3.33 10.00
CA GLY A 37 -3.46 -4.56 10.65
C GLY A 37 -4.98 -4.75 10.63
N TYR A 38 -5.41 -6.00 10.75
CA TYR A 38 -6.84 -6.33 10.74
C TYR A 38 -7.62 -5.57 11.82
N ALA A 39 -7.13 -5.57 13.07
CA ALA A 39 -7.83 -4.91 14.17
C ALA A 39 -7.89 -3.39 13.99
N SER A 40 -6.81 -2.79 13.48
CA SER A 40 -6.75 -1.37 13.15
C SER A 40 -7.80 -0.98 12.11
N ALA A 41 -7.93 -1.73 11.03
CA ALA A 41 -8.94 -1.51 9.99
C ALA A 41 -10.37 -1.70 10.53
N GLN A 42 -10.60 -2.69 11.39
CA GLN A 42 -11.92 -2.88 12.01
C GLN A 42 -12.33 -1.73 12.94
N LEU A 43 -11.38 -1.10 13.63
CA LEU A 43 -11.66 0.12 14.43
C LEU A 43 -11.97 1.33 13.52
N LEU A 44 -11.31 1.43 12.35
CA LEU A 44 -11.69 2.41 11.33
C LEU A 44 -13.10 2.14 10.78
N ASN A 45 -13.48 0.87 10.54
CA ASN A 45 -14.84 0.52 10.14
C ASN A 45 -15.89 0.90 11.21
N GLN A 46 -15.58 0.74 12.50
CA GLN A 46 -16.43 1.22 13.58
C GLN A 46 -16.54 2.75 13.56
N TRP A 47 -15.43 3.46 13.33
CA TRP A 47 -15.44 4.90 13.20
C TRP A 47 -16.25 5.39 12.00
N MET A 48 -16.23 4.66 10.87
CA MET A 48 -17.09 5.01 9.72
C MET A 48 -18.57 5.08 10.08
N GLN A 49 -19.02 4.31 11.07
CA GLN A 49 -20.40 4.28 11.55
C GLN A 49 -20.65 5.21 12.78
N ALA A 50 -19.59 5.75 13.37
CA ALA A 50 -19.69 6.59 14.57
C ALA A 50 -20.11 8.02 14.22
N GLU A 51 -20.79 8.69 15.18
CA GLU A 51 -21.20 10.09 15.04
C GLU A 51 -20.03 11.08 15.27
N ASP A 52 -18.98 10.64 15.96
CA ASP A 52 -17.84 11.48 16.32
C ASP A 52 -16.49 10.86 15.90
N ASP A 53 -15.41 11.60 16.13
CA ASP A 53 -14.05 11.20 15.74
C ASP A 53 -13.27 10.52 16.89
N THR A 54 -13.91 10.04 17.94
CA THR A 54 -13.21 9.46 19.11
C THR A 54 -12.32 8.29 18.68
N LEU A 55 -12.85 7.32 17.93
CA LEU A 55 -12.08 6.16 17.46
C LEU A 55 -10.97 6.57 16.49
N LEU A 56 -11.22 7.52 15.59
CA LEU A 56 -10.18 8.05 14.70
C LEU A 56 -9.06 8.73 15.49
N ASN A 57 -9.38 9.50 16.53
CA ASN A 57 -8.40 10.15 17.38
C ASN A 57 -7.56 9.13 18.16
N GLU A 58 -8.16 8.04 18.63
CA GLU A 58 -7.47 6.93 19.29
C GLU A 58 -6.53 6.22 18.29
N HIS A 59 -6.97 5.98 17.06
CA HIS A 59 -6.15 5.44 16.00
C HIS A 59 -4.90 6.31 15.77
N PHE A 60 -5.07 7.61 15.50
CA PHE A 60 -3.95 8.54 15.25
C PHE A 60 -3.04 8.76 16.46
N LYS A 61 -3.57 8.61 17.67
CA LYS A 61 -2.75 8.58 18.88
C LYS A 61 -1.87 7.32 18.94
N ALA A 62 -2.39 6.18 18.52
CA ALA A 62 -1.64 4.92 18.53
C ALA A 62 -0.51 4.91 17.49
N VAL A 63 -0.75 5.47 16.30
CA VAL A 63 0.24 5.55 15.21
C VAL A 63 1.13 6.80 15.26
N GLN A 64 1.00 7.63 16.31
CA GLN A 64 1.82 8.84 16.45
C GLN A 64 3.32 8.54 16.42
N GLY A 65 4.05 9.28 15.60
CA GLY A 65 5.49 9.08 15.39
C GLY A 65 5.86 8.05 14.34
N THR A 66 4.88 7.39 13.72
CA THR A 66 5.06 6.61 12.50
C THR A 66 4.65 7.41 11.27
N MET A 67 4.94 6.91 10.08
CA MET A 67 4.50 7.54 8.82
C MET A 67 2.96 7.60 8.74
N GLY A 68 2.26 6.55 9.16
CA GLY A 68 0.79 6.51 9.24
C GLY A 68 0.16 7.52 10.20
N GLY A 69 0.95 8.12 11.11
CA GLY A 69 0.50 9.18 12.03
C GLY A 69 0.44 10.58 11.44
N SER A 70 0.68 10.74 10.13
CA SER A 70 0.62 12.03 9.44
C SER A 70 -0.81 12.58 9.35
N GLU A 71 -0.95 13.91 9.43
CA GLU A 71 -2.24 14.60 9.24
C GLU A 71 -2.82 14.44 7.84
N VAL A 72 -1.99 14.10 6.85
CA VAL A 72 -2.46 13.83 5.49
C VAL A 72 -3.37 12.60 5.48
N TYR A 73 -2.98 11.50 6.14
CA TYR A 73 -3.83 10.31 6.28
C TYR A 73 -5.09 10.59 7.11
N ARG A 74 -4.99 11.43 8.14
CA ARG A 74 -6.19 11.84 8.90
C ARG A 74 -7.20 12.54 8.00
N THR A 75 -6.73 13.43 7.14
CA THR A 75 -7.55 14.13 6.16
C THR A 75 -8.14 13.16 5.15
N PHE A 76 -7.35 12.24 4.62
CA PHE A 76 -7.76 11.18 3.70
C PHE A 76 -8.93 10.35 4.27
N TYR A 77 -8.80 9.81 5.49
CA TYR A 77 -9.89 9.04 6.10
C TYR A 77 -11.16 9.87 6.28
N LYS A 78 -11.04 11.14 6.70
CA LYS A 78 -12.19 12.02 6.84
C LYS A 78 -12.89 12.30 5.51
N GLN A 79 -12.13 12.48 4.45
CA GLN A 79 -12.68 12.67 3.10
C GLN A 79 -13.37 11.39 2.61
N ILE A 80 -12.79 10.21 2.85
CA ILE A 80 -13.46 8.93 2.55
C ILE A 80 -14.79 8.84 3.31
N LYS A 81 -14.81 9.10 4.61
CA LYS A 81 -16.06 9.05 5.39
C LYS A 81 -17.13 10.02 4.84
N GLN A 82 -16.71 11.19 4.37
CA GLN A 82 -17.61 12.20 3.83
C GLN A 82 -18.12 11.84 2.43
N ASN A 83 -17.22 11.40 1.53
CA ASN A 83 -17.50 11.27 0.10
C ASN A 83 -17.88 9.84 -0.28
N CYS A 84 -17.37 8.84 0.46
CA CYS A 84 -17.51 7.41 0.23
C CYS A 84 -17.97 6.67 1.50
N PRO A 85 -19.12 7.02 2.09
CA PRO A 85 -19.51 6.59 3.45
C PRO A 85 -19.76 5.08 3.61
N GLU A 86 -19.93 4.33 2.50
CA GLU A 86 -20.12 2.88 2.51
C GLU A 86 -18.80 2.11 2.37
N THR A 87 -17.65 2.80 2.41
CA THR A 87 -16.34 2.16 2.35
C THR A 87 -16.14 1.19 3.51
N VAL A 88 -15.66 -0.01 3.19
CA VAL A 88 -15.21 -1.02 4.14
C VAL A 88 -13.70 -1.16 4.01
N PHE A 89 -12.98 -0.92 5.09
CA PHE A 89 -11.53 -1.07 5.15
C PHE A 89 -11.14 -2.52 5.49
N HIS A 90 -10.18 -3.05 4.75
CA HIS A 90 -9.59 -4.38 4.96
C HIS A 90 -8.11 -4.22 5.28
N GLY A 91 -7.74 -4.45 6.53
CA GLY A 91 -6.35 -4.45 6.97
C GLY A 91 -5.69 -5.80 6.69
N THR A 92 -4.66 -5.80 5.88
CA THR A 92 -4.02 -7.05 5.43
C THR A 92 -2.55 -7.15 5.80
N ASP A 93 -1.99 -6.14 6.43
CA ASP A 93 -0.68 -6.25 7.05
C ASP A 93 -0.75 -6.92 8.44
N ILE A 94 0.40 -7.16 9.04
CA ILE A 94 0.51 -7.54 10.45
C ILE A 94 0.01 -6.41 11.36
N GLU A 95 -0.46 -6.70 12.56
CA GLU A 95 -0.95 -5.67 13.49
C GLU A 95 0.19 -4.94 14.19
N HIS A 96 0.81 -3.96 13.50
CA HIS A 96 1.92 -3.19 14.06
C HIS A 96 1.56 -2.53 15.40
N MET A 97 0.32 -2.07 15.53
CA MET A 97 -0.21 -1.45 16.74
C MET A 97 -0.84 -2.47 17.71
N TYR A 98 -0.33 -3.72 17.76
CA TYR A 98 -0.92 -4.80 18.54
C TYR A 98 -1.09 -4.48 20.03
N ARG A 99 -0.20 -3.65 20.61
CA ARG A 99 -0.27 -3.28 22.04
C ARG A 99 -1.36 -2.25 22.37
N SER A 100 -1.81 -1.50 21.38
CA SER A 100 -2.85 -0.50 21.49
C SER A 100 -4.10 -0.95 20.73
N LEU A 101 -4.19 -0.71 19.44
CA LEU A 101 -5.36 -0.98 18.61
C LEU A 101 -5.71 -2.48 18.56
N GLY A 102 -4.72 -3.35 18.45
CA GLY A 102 -4.94 -4.80 18.45
C GLY A 102 -5.65 -5.29 19.72
N TYR A 103 -5.13 -4.95 20.90
CA TYR A 103 -5.77 -5.34 22.16
C TYR A 103 -7.06 -4.57 22.44
N GLN A 104 -7.19 -3.32 21.98
CA GLN A 104 -8.42 -2.56 22.08
C GLN A 104 -9.56 -3.30 21.36
N TYR A 105 -9.33 -3.75 20.12
CA TYR A 105 -10.32 -4.47 19.35
C TYR A 105 -10.68 -5.83 19.96
N LEU A 106 -9.70 -6.61 20.44
CA LEU A 106 -9.97 -7.86 21.16
C LEU A 106 -10.79 -7.62 22.44
N THR A 107 -10.53 -6.51 23.15
CA THR A 107 -11.28 -6.13 24.36
C THR A 107 -12.73 -5.80 24.00
N TYR A 108 -12.92 -5.04 22.92
CA TYR A 108 -14.26 -4.75 22.39
C TYR A 108 -15.01 -6.04 22.04
N LEU A 109 -14.41 -6.95 21.24
CA LEU A 109 -15.06 -8.21 20.87
C LEU A 109 -15.38 -9.09 22.08
N THR A 110 -14.52 -9.07 23.09
CA THR A 110 -14.78 -9.79 24.36
C THR A 110 -15.98 -9.20 25.09
N ALA A 111 -16.11 -7.88 25.17
CA ALA A 111 -17.25 -7.21 25.79
C ALA A 111 -18.55 -7.48 25.04
N GLU A 112 -18.49 -7.60 23.72
CA GLU A 112 -19.62 -7.99 22.86
C GLU A 112 -19.95 -9.49 22.90
N GLY A 113 -19.25 -10.30 23.70
CA GLY A 113 -19.45 -11.75 23.77
C GLY A 113 -18.98 -12.51 22.54
N LYS A 114 -18.13 -11.92 21.71
CA LYS A 114 -17.64 -12.47 20.43
C LYS A 114 -16.27 -13.14 20.53
N LYS A 115 -15.86 -13.61 21.71
CA LYS A 115 -14.54 -14.19 21.94
C LYS A 115 -14.27 -15.45 21.11
N ASP A 116 -15.31 -16.16 20.73
CA ASP A 116 -15.23 -17.40 19.92
C ASP A 116 -15.58 -17.13 18.43
N SER A 117 -15.65 -15.88 18.01
CA SER A 117 -16.00 -15.51 16.64
C SER A 117 -14.80 -15.57 15.68
N PRO A 118 -15.04 -15.70 14.35
CA PRO A 118 -13.99 -15.63 13.36
C PRO A 118 -13.21 -14.31 13.41
N GLU A 119 -13.87 -13.19 13.69
CA GLU A 119 -13.26 -11.87 13.80
C GLU A 119 -12.27 -11.80 14.97
N TYR A 120 -12.60 -12.44 16.10
CA TYR A 120 -11.68 -12.52 17.22
C TYR A 120 -10.44 -13.37 16.88
N ALA A 121 -10.64 -14.50 16.21
CA ALA A 121 -9.55 -15.37 15.79
C ALA A 121 -8.61 -14.65 14.81
N GLN A 122 -9.15 -13.89 13.85
CA GLN A 122 -8.38 -13.14 12.87
C GLN A 122 -7.62 -11.98 13.51
N ALA A 123 -8.24 -11.22 14.42
CA ALA A 123 -7.56 -10.18 15.17
C ALA A 123 -6.42 -10.75 16.03
N LEU A 124 -6.63 -11.90 16.66
CA LEU A 124 -5.59 -12.56 17.43
C LEU A 124 -4.44 -13.05 16.55
N GLU A 125 -4.74 -13.59 15.37
CA GLU A 125 -3.73 -14.01 14.38
C GLU A 125 -2.86 -12.82 13.93
N SER A 126 -3.48 -11.71 13.53
CA SER A 126 -2.77 -10.49 13.11
C SER A 126 -1.84 -9.96 14.22
N ILE A 127 -2.28 -10.00 15.48
CA ILE A 127 -1.44 -9.68 16.64
C ILE A 127 -0.27 -10.67 16.79
N GLN A 128 -0.49 -11.96 16.57
CA GLN A 128 0.57 -12.98 16.65
C GLN A 128 1.58 -12.81 15.51
N GLN A 129 1.13 -12.48 14.31
CA GLN A 129 1.99 -12.13 13.19
C GLN A 129 2.91 -10.96 13.55
N ALA A 130 2.37 -9.86 14.11
CA ALA A 130 3.17 -8.74 14.55
C ALA A 130 4.20 -9.12 15.62
N LYS A 131 3.80 -9.87 16.63
CA LYS A 131 4.73 -10.33 17.68
C LYS A 131 5.87 -11.17 17.12
N ARG A 132 5.60 -12.01 16.13
CA ARG A 132 6.61 -12.83 15.48
C ARG A 132 7.56 -11.96 14.63
N TYR A 133 7.02 -11.04 13.84
CA TYR A 133 7.81 -10.06 13.10
C TYR A 133 8.78 -9.32 14.02
N TYR A 134 8.29 -8.71 15.09
CA TYR A 134 9.14 -7.98 16.04
C TYR A 134 10.12 -8.88 16.80
N SER A 135 9.83 -10.17 16.96
CA SER A 135 10.81 -11.10 17.55
C SER A 135 12.02 -11.32 16.64
N TYR A 136 11.84 -11.29 15.31
CA TYR A 136 12.95 -11.34 14.36
C TYR A 136 13.72 -10.01 14.37
N SER A 137 13.02 -8.89 14.25
CA SER A 137 13.64 -7.55 14.21
C SER A 137 14.45 -7.29 15.49
N TYR A 138 13.90 -7.54 16.68
CA TYR A 138 14.65 -7.39 17.94
C TYR A 138 15.84 -8.35 18.08
N ALA A 139 15.88 -9.42 17.33
CA ALA A 139 17.01 -10.35 17.27
C ALA A 139 18.06 -9.91 16.21
N GLY A 140 17.88 -8.77 15.55
CA GLY A 140 18.75 -8.29 14.46
C GLY A 140 18.64 -9.10 13.17
N LYS A 141 17.46 -9.68 12.90
CA LYS A 141 17.14 -10.53 11.76
C LYS A 141 16.14 -9.84 10.85
N GLU A 142 16.56 -8.67 10.30
CA GLU A 142 15.66 -7.82 9.53
C GLU A 142 15.19 -8.50 8.24
N ALA A 143 16.06 -9.21 7.53
CA ALA A 143 15.67 -9.94 6.32
C ALA A 143 14.63 -11.03 6.60
N GLU A 144 14.79 -11.82 7.68
CA GLU A 144 13.79 -12.82 8.07
C GLU A 144 12.46 -12.17 8.53
N ALA A 145 12.55 -10.99 9.16
CA ALA A 145 11.36 -10.22 9.55
C ALA A 145 10.59 -9.75 8.32
N ASP A 146 11.30 -9.20 7.34
CA ASP A 146 10.71 -8.71 6.09
C ASP A 146 10.07 -9.83 5.27
N VAL A 147 10.80 -10.92 5.03
CA VAL A 147 10.27 -12.12 4.38
C VAL A 147 9.00 -12.62 5.06
N TYR A 148 8.99 -12.63 6.39
CA TYR A 148 7.82 -13.07 7.15
C TYR A 148 6.64 -12.11 6.95
N ARG A 149 6.87 -10.79 6.99
CA ARG A 149 5.83 -9.77 6.80
C ARG A 149 5.23 -9.83 5.39
N GLU A 150 6.09 -9.90 4.35
CA GLU A 150 5.63 -10.02 2.95
C GLU A 150 4.68 -11.20 2.76
N ASN A 151 5.05 -12.36 3.30
CA ASN A 151 4.21 -13.54 3.21
C ASN A 151 2.89 -13.35 3.99
N CYS A 152 2.93 -12.75 5.18
CA CYS A 152 1.71 -12.45 5.95
C CYS A 152 0.78 -11.51 5.19
N MET A 153 1.29 -10.43 4.59
CA MET A 153 0.47 -9.49 3.80
C MET A 153 -0.19 -10.20 2.62
N ALA A 154 0.57 -11.01 1.87
CA ALA A 154 0.03 -11.75 0.75
C ALA A 154 -1.06 -12.75 1.17
N GLU A 155 -0.81 -13.53 2.23
CA GLU A 155 -1.78 -14.50 2.76
C GLU A 155 -3.04 -13.83 3.30
N ASN A 156 -2.89 -12.72 4.04
CA ASN A 156 -4.00 -11.95 4.58
C ASN A 156 -4.84 -11.34 3.45
N PHE A 157 -4.20 -10.73 2.46
CA PHE A 157 -4.88 -10.18 1.28
C PHE A 157 -5.68 -11.26 0.53
N MET A 158 -5.05 -12.41 0.25
CA MET A 158 -5.70 -13.52 -0.43
C MET A 158 -6.91 -14.01 0.33
N ARG A 159 -6.82 -14.13 1.65
CA ARG A 159 -7.93 -14.56 2.51
C ARG A 159 -9.13 -13.62 2.42
N GLU A 160 -8.88 -12.31 2.56
CA GLU A 160 -9.92 -11.29 2.46
C GLU A 160 -10.57 -11.27 1.07
N LEU A 161 -9.75 -11.29 0.01
CA LEU A 161 -10.23 -11.29 -1.36
C LEU A 161 -11.05 -12.54 -1.69
N ASP A 162 -10.57 -13.73 -1.29
CA ASP A 162 -11.28 -14.98 -1.53
C ASP A 162 -12.63 -15.01 -0.77
N ALA A 163 -12.70 -14.41 0.43
CA ALA A 163 -13.95 -14.28 1.18
C ALA A 163 -14.94 -13.34 0.48
N LEU A 164 -14.48 -12.19 -0.02
CA LEU A 164 -15.29 -11.25 -0.81
C LEU A 164 -15.80 -11.89 -2.11
N ASP A 165 -14.96 -12.66 -2.80
CA ASP A 165 -15.34 -13.33 -4.04
C ASP A 165 -16.41 -14.39 -3.84
N ALA A 166 -16.42 -15.04 -2.68
CA ALA A 166 -17.46 -16.02 -2.33
C ALA A 166 -18.83 -15.35 -2.13
N GLU A 167 -18.85 -14.08 -1.71
CA GLU A 167 -20.09 -13.31 -1.47
C GLU A 167 -20.50 -12.48 -2.67
N LYS A 168 -19.55 -11.78 -3.29
CA LYS A 168 -19.77 -10.83 -4.38
C LYS A 168 -18.50 -10.71 -5.24
N ASN A 169 -18.64 -10.70 -6.54
CA ASN A 169 -17.53 -10.44 -7.45
C ASN A 169 -17.44 -8.91 -7.67
N THR A 170 -16.68 -8.20 -6.83
CA THR A 170 -16.52 -6.74 -6.90
C THR A 170 -15.10 -6.31 -7.18
N ASP A 171 -14.95 -5.13 -7.74
CA ASP A 171 -13.66 -4.46 -7.81
C ASP A 171 -13.23 -4.02 -6.41
N VAL A 172 -11.96 -4.21 -6.09
CA VAL A 172 -11.33 -3.77 -4.86
C VAL A 172 -10.12 -2.90 -5.18
N MET A 173 -9.84 -1.94 -4.32
CA MET A 173 -8.62 -1.14 -4.37
C MET A 173 -7.73 -1.48 -3.19
N GLY A 174 -6.41 -1.47 -3.39
CA GLY A 174 -5.42 -1.64 -2.33
C GLY A 174 -4.38 -0.53 -2.36
N ILE A 175 -4.05 0.02 -1.21
CA ILE A 175 -3.06 1.09 -1.00
C ILE A 175 -1.94 0.54 -0.13
N TYR A 176 -0.71 0.56 -0.67
CA TYR A 176 0.47 0.00 -0.01
C TYR A 176 1.72 0.79 -0.39
N GLY A 177 2.74 0.75 0.46
CA GLY A 177 4.07 1.21 0.07
C GLY A 177 4.50 0.56 -1.25
N ALA A 178 5.03 1.36 -2.17
CA ALA A 178 5.32 0.92 -3.54
C ALA A 178 6.29 -0.27 -3.63
N VAL A 179 7.06 -0.53 -2.59
CA VAL A 179 7.96 -1.70 -2.52
C VAL A 179 7.19 -3.03 -2.47
N HIS A 180 5.92 -3.01 -2.08
CA HIS A 180 5.05 -4.18 -1.97
C HIS A 180 4.15 -4.39 -3.19
N THR A 181 4.12 -3.45 -4.15
CA THR A 181 3.10 -3.43 -5.22
C THR A 181 3.59 -3.81 -6.62
N ALA A 182 4.89 -4.06 -6.82
CA ALA A 182 5.42 -4.46 -8.12
C ALA A 182 5.04 -5.91 -8.48
N LEU A 183 4.42 -6.14 -9.65
CA LEU A 183 3.91 -7.46 -10.07
C LEU A 183 5.01 -8.49 -10.35
N ASP A 184 6.24 -8.05 -10.57
CA ASP A 184 7.45 -8.87 -10.76
C ASP A 184 8.51 -8.57 -9.68
N GLY A 185 8.13 -7.80 -8.65
CA GLY A 185 9.02 -7.35 -7.58
C GLY A 185 9.37 -8.46 -6.58
N MET A 186 10.52 -8.29 -5.95
CA MET A 186 10.98 -9.10 -4.83
C MET A 186 10.93 -8.25 -3.56
N ASN A 187 10.93 -8.89 -2.39
CA ASN A 187 11.00 -8.16 -1.12
C ASN A 187 12.24 -7.25 -1.08
N TYR A 188 12.11 -6.10 -0.44
CA TYR A 188 13.08 -5.00 -0.56
C TYR A 188 14.36 -5.22 0.25
N GLU A 189 14.35 -6.06 1.29
CA GLU A 189 15.50 -6.27 2.16
C GLU A 189 16.58 -7.17 1.52
N ASP A 190 16.19 -8.34 1.03
CA ASP A 190 17.16 -9.33 0.53
C ASP A 190 16.82 -9.91 -0.84
N GLY A 191 15.65 -9.61 -1.38
CA GLY A 191 15.21 -10.09 -2.68
C GLY A 191 15.03 -11.61 -2.77
N THR A 192 14.76 -12.28 -1.65
CA THR A 192 14.69 -13.75 -1.61
C THR A 192 13.29 -14.30 -1.86
N VAL A 193 12.25 -13.51 -1.60
CA VAL A 193 10.86 -13.89 -1.86
C VAL A 193 10.16 -12.84 -2.71
N PRO A 194 9.15 -13.22 -3.53
CA PRO A 194 8.32 -12.25 -4.22
C PRO A 194 7.64 -11.30 -3.23
N CYS A 195 7.55 -10.01 -3.58
CA CYS A 195 6.76 -9.06 -2.79
C CYS A 195 5.26 -9.42 -2.84
N MET A 196 4.44 -8.79 -2.00
CA MET A 196 3.01 -9.08 -1.88
C MET A 196 2.30 -9.11 -3.25
N ALA A 197 2.38 -8.05 -4.04
CA ALA A 197 1.69 -7.97 -5.33
C ALA A 197 2.17 -9.03 -6.33
N ASN A 198 3.45 -9.39 -6.33
CA ASN A 198 3.96 -10.48 -7.15
C ASN A 198 3.34 -11.82 -6.74
N GLN A 199 3.25 -12.11 -5.44
CA GLN A 199 2.56 -13.32 -4.94
C GLN A 199 1.08 -13.33 -5.33
N LEU A 200 0.38 -12.19 -5.24
CA LEU A 200 -1.01 -12.05 -5.69
C LEU A 200 -1.14 -12.29 -7.20
N TYR A 201 -0.23 -11.72 -8.00
CA TYR A 201 -0.21 -11.89 -9.44
C TYR A 201 0.03 -13.35 -9.86
N GLN A 202 0.91 -14.08 -9.15
CA GLN A 202 1.11 -15.50 -9.37
C GLN A 202 -0.16 -16.33 -9.15
N LYS A 203 -1.02 -15.93 -8.21
CA LYS A 203 -2.28 -16.63 -7.92
C LYS A 203 -3.43 -16.19 -8.82
N TYR A 204 -3.61 -14.90 -9.04
CA TYR A 204 -4.79 -14.32 -9.67
C TYR A 204 -4.56 -13.80 -11.09
N GLY A 205 -3.29 -13.77 -11.57
CA GLY A 205 -2.92 -13.34 -12.91
C GLY A 205 -3.34 -11.92 -13.23
N GLU A 206 -3.79 -11.68 -14.44
CA GLU A 206 -4.20 -10.37 -14.97
C GLU A 206 -5.37 -9.70 -14.23
N ARG A 207 -5.96 -10.38 -13.26
CA ARG A 207 -6.94 -9.77 -12.36
C ARG A 207 -6.29 -8.72 -11.45
N ILE A 208 -4.99 -8.84 -11.19
CA ILE A 208 -4.22 -7.89 -10.39
C ILE A 208 -3.63 -6.84 -11.34
N VAL A 209 -4.00 -5.60 -11.14
CA VAL A 209 -3.44 -4.44 -11.82
C VAL A 209 -2.74 -3.60 -10.76
N SER A 210 -1.52 -3.16 -11.03
CA SER A 210 -0.75 -2.34 -10.10
C SER A 210 -0.23 -1.08 -10.77
N LYS A 211 -0.24 0.02 -10.03
CA LYS A 211 0.28 1.32 -10.43
C LYS A 211 1.17 1.88 -9.33
N ASP A 212 2.43 2.15 -9.66
CA ASP A 212 3.36 2.86 -8.77
C ASP A 212 3.15 4.38 -8.94
N LEU A 213 2.55 5.02 -7.94
CA LEU A 213 2.24 6.45 -7.97
C LEU A 213 3.50 7.34 -7.94
N ARG A 214 4.64 6.81 -7.49
CA ARG A 214 5.93 7.53 -7.49
C ARG A 214 6.42 7.83 -8.91
N ILE A 215 5.91 7.09 -9.91
CA ILE A 215 6.30 7.19 -11.32
C ILE A 215 5.28 8.02 -12.11
N SER A 216 4.23 8.52 -11.46
CA SER A 216 3.20 9.31 -12.14
C SER A 216 3.78 10.62 -12.69
N LEU A 217 3.78 10.77 -14.01
CA LEU A 217 4.19 12.02 -14.69
C LEU A 217 3.29 13.22 -14.34
N LYS A 218 2.12 13.00 -13.71
CA LYS A 218 1.24 14.08 -13.24
C LYS A 218 1.86 14.92 -12.11
N ASP A 219 2.86 14.35 -11.42
CA ASP A 219 3.58 15.04 -10.33
C ASP A 219 4.76 15.89 -10.82
N LEU A 220 5.08 15.84 -12.11
CA LEU A 220 5.99 16.81 -12.69
C LEU A 220 5.24 18.15 -12.76
N PRO A 221 5.81 19.24 -12.17
CA PRO A 221 5.20 20.54 -12.26
C PRO A 221 4.97 20.87 -13.75
N GLU A 222 3.73 21.11 -14.15
CA GLU A 222 3.35 21.42 -15.56
C GLU A 222 4.12 22.61 -16.14
N GLU A 223 4.78 23.41 -15.32
CA GLU A 223 5.38 24.68 -15.71
C GLU A 223 6.90 24.78 -15.64
N THR A 224 7.64 23.80 -15.10
CA THR A 224 9.03 24.08 -14.74
C THR A 224 10.12 23.21 -15.36
N THR A 225 9.77 22.11 -16.04
CA THR A 225 10.80 21.27 -16.66
C THR A 225 10.41 20.89 -18.08
N PRO A 226 10.61 21.79 -19.06
CA PRO A 226 10.36 21.43 -20.46
C PRO A 226 11.28 20.27 -20.86
N VAL A 227 10.76 19.33 -21.63
CA VAL A 227 11.59 18.34 -22.32
C VAL A 227 12.56 19.10 -23.20
N MET A 228 13.84 19.11 -22.83
CA MET A 228 14.89 19.85 -23.54
C MET A 228 15.40 19.06 -24.74
N GLY A 229 15.15 17.75 -24.78
CA GLY A 229 15.49 16.92 -25.92
C GLY A 229 15.27 15.44 -25.70
N GLU A 230 15.36 14.72 -26.80
CA GLU A 230 15.32 13.26 -26.87
C GLU A 230 16.61 12.74 -27.49
N LYS A 231 17.14 11.65 -27.00
CA LYS A 231 18.31 10.98 -27.55
C LYS A 231 18.14 9.48 -27.51
N THR A 232 18.41 8.84 -28.63
CA THR A 232 18.46 7.39 -28.70
C THR A 232 19.79 6.89 -28.14
N LEU A 233 19.74 6.01 -27.14
CA LEU A 233 20.88 5.40 -26.50
C LEU A 233 20.85 3.88 -26.71
N THR A 234 22.00 3.27 -26.91
CA THR A 234 22.13 1.81 -26.95
C THR A 234 22.91 1.36 -25.70
N ILE A 235 22.23 0.63 -24.80
CA ILE A 235 22.83 0.11 -23.57
C ILE A 235 22.69 -1.40 -23.58
N ALA A 236 23.81 -2.12 -23.43
CA ALA A 236 23.85 -3.57 -23.46
C ALA A 236 23.16 -4.20 -24.69
N GLY A 237 23.27 -3.55 -25.86
CA GLY A 237 22.68 -4.01 -27.12
C GLY A 237 21.19 -3.74 -27.29
N LYS A 238 20.54 -3.06 -26.36
CA LYS A 238 19.15 -2.59 -26.47
C LYS A 238 19.11 -1.10 -26.70
N THR A 239 18.18 -0.66 -27.54
CA THR A 239 17.98 0.74 -27.88
C THR A 239 16.90 1.35 -26.98
N TYR A 240 17.18 2.53 -26.43
CA TYR A 240 16.31 3.29 -25.56
C TYR A 240 16.19 4.72 -26.10
N THR A 241 15.02 5.33 -25.92
CA THR A 241 14.85 6.78 -26.06
C THR A 241 14.99 7.42 -24.70
N ALA A 242 16.01 8.23 -24.50
CA ALA A 242 16.20 9.01 -23.28
C ALA A 242 15.60 10.40 -23.47
N ILE A 243 14.73 10.80 -22.55
CA ILE A 243 14.21 12.17 -22.44
C ILE A 243 15.03 12.87 -21.36
N TYR A 244 15.49 14.07 -21.62
CA TYR A 244 16.17 14.88 -20.61
C TYR A 244 15.47 16.19 -20.34
N LEU A 245 15.46 16.55 -19.08
CA LEU A 245 14.79 17.70 -18.53
C LEU A 245 15.88 18.63 -17.97
N GLY A 246 16.09 19.78 -18.58
CA GLY A 246 17.10 20.75 -18.14
C GLY A 246 18.29 20.92 -19.08
N GLU A 247 19.28 21.71 -18.66
CA GLU A 247 20.48 22.07 -19.42
C GLU A 247 21.64 21.04 -19.27
N GLU A 248 21.38 19.85 -18.78
CA GLU A 248 22.41 18.84 -18.55
C GLU A 248 22.95 18.24 -19.86
N ASP A 249 24.26 18.16 -19.99
CA ASP A 249 24.90 17.51 -21.12
C ASP A 249 24.80 15.98 -20.99
N ILE A 250 23.86 15.38 -21.74
CA ILE A 250 23.67 13.92 -21.79
C ILE A 250 24.92 13.19 -22.29
N ALA A 251 25.79 13.82 -23.08
CA ALA A 251 27.03 13.18 -23.55
C ALA A 251 28.04 12.97 -22.41
N ALA A 252 28.12 13.91 -21.46
CA ALA A 252 28.84 13.73 -20.21
C ALA A 252 28.21 12.65 -19.32
N TRP A 253 26.91 12.57 -19.33
CA TRP A 253 26.11 11.58 -18.59
C TRP A 253 26.35 10.14 -19.00
N ALA A 254 26.43 9.87 -20.29
CA ALA A 254 26.64 8.52 -20.84
C ALA A 254 28.01 7.93 -20.46
N GLY A 255 29.00 8.78 -20.14
CA GLY A 255 30.32 8.35 -19.66
C GLY A 255 30.37 8.00 -18.16
N GLU A 256 29.41 8.47 -17.37
CA GLU A 256 29.35 8.29 -15.91
C GLU A 256 28.23 7.34 -15.43
N ALA A 257 27.71 6.52 -16.34
CA ALA A 257 26.51 5.71 -16.09
C ALA A 257 26.67 4.57 -15.06
N ALA A 258 27.86 4.31 -14.56
CA ALA A 258 28.08 3.33 -13.50
C ALA A 258 27.44 3.81 -12.19
N GLY A 259 26.28 3.26 -11.82
CA GLY A 259 25.57 3.54 -10.57
C GLY A 259 24.31 4.41 -10.69
N ARG A 260 23.92 4.84 -11.89
CA ARG A 260 22.67 5.58 -12.09
C ARG A 260 21.55 4.63 -12.57
N ARG A 261 20.31 4.84 -12.11
CA ARG A 261 19.13 4.12 -12.59
C ARG A 261 18.61 4.81 -13.84
N PHE A 262 18.43 4.05 -14.92
CA PHE A 262 17.76 4.49 -16.14
C PHE A 262 16.38 3.85 -16.18
N TRP A 263 15.36 4.65 -16.40
CA TRP A 263 14.00 4.18 -16.62
C TRP A 263 13.71 4.17 -18.13
N ARG A 264 13.02 3.15 -18.62
CA ARG A 264 12.55 3.15 -20.00
C ARG A 264 11.36 4.11 -20.08
N VAL A 265 11.35 4.95 -21.11
CA VAL A 265 10.21 5.87 -21.36
C VAL A 265 8.93 5.04 -21.57
N GLU A 266 9.06 3.88 -22.23
CA GLU A 266 7.93 2.96 -22.43
C GLU A 266 7.37 2.45 -21.10
N ASP A 267 8.19 2.20 -20.10
CA ASP A 267 7.75 1.80 -18.76
C ASP A 267 7.08 2.96 -18.01
N CYS A 268 7.47 4.21 -18.30
CA CYS A 268 6.83 5.40 -17.74
C CYS A 268 5.52 5.80 -18.44
N LEU A 269 5.30 5.36 -19.68
CA LEU A 269 4.09 5.65 -20.46
C LEU A 269 2.98 4.61 -20.31
N LEU A 270 3.26 3.49 -19.65
CA LEU A 270 2.29 2.43 -19.38
C LEU A 270 1.56 2.60 -18.03
N TYR A 271 1.85 3.68 -17.29
CA TYR A 271 1.25 3.98 -15.99
C TYR A 271 0.51 5.31 -16.02
#